data_a5854e8cfe211823f1f2b20e49a9ecdb
#
_entry.id   a5854e8cfe211823f1f2b20e49a9ecdb
#
_cell.length_a   1.000
_cell.length_b   1.000
_cell.length_c   1.000
_cell.angle_alpha   90.00
_cell.angle_beta   90.00
_cell.angle_gamma   90.00
#
_symmetry.space_group_name_H-M   'P 1'
#
loop_
_entity.id
_entity.type
_entity.pdbx_description
1 polymer ?
#
loop_
_entity_poly.entity_id
_entity_poly.type
_entity_poly.pdbx_seq_one_letter_code
_entity_poly.pdbx_strand_id
1 'polypeptide(L)'
;MGVKRFLTLSDGNFINNLEEKLKPLENKIALLQKRIKHKVKDSNNIKKAYLKLTLLHKRKADIRNNLLHQVSTLLVKNHDLIVIEDLKIRNMSKSAKGSIANPGTKVKAKSGLNRSILNEAWHKFFTYLEYKLKLKGGILIKVNPKHTSQTCIKCGHISKDNRKEQERFKCIKCGYEANADHNAAQNILRRAGLARMACQANLNRGRQQEPA
;
A
#
# COMPACT_ATOMS: atom_id res chain seq x y z
N MET A 1 -5.02 -2.65 0.49
CA MET A 1 -3.68 -2.77 -0.14
C MET A 1 -2.85 -3.80 0.62
N GLY A 2 -2.02 -4.59 -0.06
CA GLY A 2 -1.26 -5.67 0.58
C GLY A 2 0.02 -6.03 -0.17
N VAL A 3 0.87 -6.85 0.46
CA VAL A 3 2.14 -7.32 -0.13
C VAL A 3 1.91 -8.48 -1.10
N LYS A 4 0.88 -9.32 -0.89
CA LYS A 4 0.52 -10.40 -1.83
C LYS A 4 -0.23 -9.88 -3.06
N ARG A 5 -1.17 -8.97 -2.86
CA ARG A 5 -1.91 -8.26 -3.91
C ARG A 5 -1.69 -6.78 -3.73
N PHE A 6 -1.25 -6.10 -4.79
CA PHE A 6 -1.00 -4.67 -4.72
C PHE A 6 -2.25 -3.89 -4.29
N LEU A 7 -3.37 -4.17 -4.95
CA LEU A 7 -4.68 -3.59 -4.66
C LEU A 7 -5.77 -4.68 -4.73
N THR A 8 -6.77 -4.57 -3.86
CA THR A 8 -8.07 -5.23 -4.00
C THR A 8 -9.13 -4.14 -3.98
N LEU A 9 -10.01 -4.15 -4.96
CA LEU A 9 -11.08 -3.18 -5.15
C LEU A 9 -12.37 -3.65 -4.45
N SER A 10 -13.31 -2.73 -4.26
CA SER A 10 -14.59 -3.02 -3.60
C SER A 10 -15.54 -3.87 -4.44
N ASP A 11 -15.31 -4.00 -5.74
CA ASP A 11 -16.02 -4.90 -6.67
C ASP A 11 -15.47 -6.35 -6.66
N GLY A 12 -14.38 -6.60 -5.90
CA GLY A 12 -13.72 -7.90 -5.82
C GLY A 12 -12.55 -8.08 -6.80
N ASN A 13 -12.38 -7.19 -7.76
CA ASN A 13 -11.24 -7.20 -8.66
C ASN A 13 -9.94 -6.90 -7.89
N PHE A 14 -8.82 -7.41 -8.40
CA PHE A 14 -7.52 -7.17 -7.78
C PHE A 14 -6.43 -6.91 -8.81
N ILE A 15 -5.38 -6.24 -8.37
CA ILE A 15 -4.17 -6.01 -9.14
C ILE A 15 -3.03 -6.70 -8.39
N ASN A 16 -2.30 -7.55 -9.10
CA ASN A 16 -1.17 -8.28 -8.55
C ASN A 16 -0.04 -7.33 -8.12
N ASN A 17 0.81 -7.82 -7.22
CA ASN A 17 1.93 -7.04 -6.74
C ASN A 17 2.97 -6.80 -7.85
N LEU A 18 3.82 -5.81 -7.60
CA LEU A 18 4.90 -5.43 -8.52
C LEU A 18 6.10 -6.37 -8.41
N GLU A 19 6.15 -7.21 -7.37
CA GLU A 19 7.30 -8.02 -7.01
C GLU A 19 7.63 -9.03 -8.12
N GLU A 20 6.64 -9.72 -8.69
CA GLU A 20 6.86 -10.70 -9.76
C GLU A 20 7.58 -10.11 -10.96
N LYS A 21 7.21 -8.89 -11.38
CA LYS A 21 7.83 -8.20 -12.51
C LYS A 21 9.23 -7.68 -12.18
N LEU A 22 9.52 -7.41 -10.91
CA LEU A 22 10.80 -6.84 -10.46
C LEU A 22 11.81 -7.90 -10.02
N LYS A 23 11.35 -9.10 -9.63
CA LYS A 23 12.20 -10.18 -9.10
C LYS A 23 13.39 -10.57 -9.99
N PRO A 24 13.25 -10.72 -11.32
CA PRO A 24 14.40 -11.04 -12.18
C PRO A 24 15.50 -9.96 -12.12
N LEU A 25 15.09 -8.70 -12.01
CA LEU A 25 16.02 -7.57 -11.92
C LEU A 25 16.70 -7.50 -10.54
N GLU A 26 15.96 -7.80 -9.48
CA GLU A 26 16.49 -7.89 -8.12
C GLU A 26 17.55 -8.98 -7.99
N ASN A 27 17.35 -10.13 -8.61
CA ASN A 27 18.33 -11.20 -8.65
C ASN A 27 19.63 -10.77 -9.35
N LYS A 28 19.52 -10.03 -10.48
CA LYS A 28 20.69 -9.45 -11.19
C LYS A 28 21.42 -8.43 -10.31
N ILE A 29 20.70 -7.57 -9.61
CA ILE A 29 21.26 -6.58 -8.67
C ILE A 29 22.02 -7.31 -7.55
N ALA A 30 21.40 -8.31 -6.91
CA ALA A 30 22.02 -9.06 -5.82
C ALA A 30 23.30 -9.79 -6.25
N LEU A 31 23.29 -10.41 -7.43
CA LEU A 31 24.49 -11.05 -8.01
C LEU A 31 25.61 -10.06 -8.27
N LEU A 32 25.28 -8.89 -8.85
CA LEU A 32 26.27 -7.86 -9.12
C LEU A 32 26.85 -7.26 -7.84
N GLN A 33 26.03 -7.06 -6.81
CA GLN A 33 26.48 -6.61 -5.48
C GLN A 33 27.44 -7.60 -4.83
N LYS A 34 27.16 -8.93 -4.93
CA LYS A 34 28.10 -9.96 -4.47
C LYS A 34 29.44 -9.87 -5.20
N ARG A 35 29.43 -9.74 -6.53
CA ARG A 35 30.65 -9.62 -7.35
C ARG A 35 31.46 -8.39 -7.04
N ILE A 36 30.81 -7.25 -6.75
CA ILE A 36 31.47 -5.99 -6.39
C ILE A 36 32.31 -6.13 -5.11
N LYS A 37 31.85 -6.92 -4.12
CA LYS A 37 32.57 -7.14 -2.86
C LYS A 37 33.96 -7.76 -3.03
N HIS A 38 34.17 -8.50 -4.11
CA HIS A 38 35.43 -9.19 -4.41
C HIS A 38 36.31 -8.42 -5.42
N LYS A 39 35.94 -7.19 -5.79
CA LYS A 39 36.74 -6.37 -6.71
C LYS A 39 37.72 -5.47 -5.96
N VAL A 40 38.86 -5.21 -6.59
CA VAL A 40 39.86 -4.27 -6.07
C VAL A 40 39.27 -2.86 -6.01
N LYS A 41 39.38 -2.23 -4.84
CA LYS A 41 38.89 -0.85 -4.64
C LYS A 41 39.58 0.10 -5.66
N ASP A 42 38.86 1.12 -6.06
CA ASP A 42 39.30 2.20 -6.97
C ASP A 42 39.73 1.77 -8.37
N SER A 43 39.67 0.47 -8.68
CA SER A 43 39.95 -0.02 -10.02
C SER A 43 38.90 0.41 -11.06
N ASN A 44 39.28 0.51 -12.33
CA ASN A 44 38.35 0.79 -13.42
C ASN A 44 37.23 -0.27 -13.51
N ASN A 45 37.54 -1.51 -13.14
CA ASN A 45 36.57 -2.61 -13.16
C ASN A 45 35.49 -2.45 -12.06
N ILE A 46 35.83 -1.89 -10.88
CA ILE A 46 34.81 -1.62 -9.85
C ILE A 46 33.94 -0.43 -10.25
N LYS A 47 34.53 0.62 -10.85
CA LYS A 47 33.78 1.79 -11.36
C LYS A 47 32.76 1.37 -12.42
N LYS A 48 33.15 0.54 -13.40
CA LYS A 48 32.23 -0.04 -14.41
C LYS A 48 31.13 -0.89 -13.75
N ALA A 49 31.44 -1.63 -12.70
CA ALA A 49 30.45 -2.45 -12.00
C ALA A 49 29.44 -1.59 -11.22
N TYR A 50 29.87 -0.51 -10.56
CA TYR A 50 28.96 0.44 -9.93
C TYR A 50 28.06 1.16 -10.93
N LEU A 51 28.60 1.59 -12.09
CA LEU A 51 27.78 2.18 -13.15
C LEU A 51 26.67 1.19 -13.58
N LYS A 52 27.04 -0.07 -13.82
CA LYS A 52 26.06 -1.12 -14.17
C LYS A 52 25.03 -1.34 -13.08
N LEU A 53 25.43 -1.30 -11.82
CA LEU A 53 24.53 -1.41 -10.67
C LEU A 53 23.53 -0.24 -10.62
N THR A 54 24.01 0.98 -10.83
CA THR A 54 23.17 2.19 -10.91
C THR A 54 22.13 2.10 -12.02
N LEU A 55 22.54 1.63 -13.22
CA LEU A 55 21.63 1.45 -14.36
C LEU A 55 20.55 0.37 -14.06
N LEU A 56 20.90 -0.71 -13.36
CA LEU A 56 19.93 -1.72 -12.95
C LEU A 56 18.92 -1.17 -11.92
N HIS A 57 19.38 -0.37 -10.95
CA HIS A 57 18.50 0.30 -10.00
C HIS A 57 17.58 1.31 -10.68
N LYS A 58 18.11 2.11 -11.63
CA LYS A 58 17.31 3.02 -12.44
C LYS A 58 16.22 2.26 -13.20
N ARG A 59 16.59 1.20 -13.93
CA ARG A 59 15.62 0.38 -14.67
C ARG A 59 14.52 -0.21 -13.76
N LYS A 60 14.90 -0.65 -12.53
CA LYS A 60 13.93 -1.11 -11.53
C LYS A 60 12.95 0.00 -11.15
N ALA A 61 13.46 1.21 -10.93
CA ALA A 61 12.63 2.37 -10.59
C ALA A 61 11.69 2.76 -11.76
N ASP A 62 12.19 2.74 -13.00
CA ASP A 62 11.42 3.10 -14.20
C ASP A 62 10.27 2.11 -14.45
N ILE A 63 10.53 0.78 -14.34
CA ILE A 63 9.50 -0.25 -14.46
C ILE A 63 8.41 -0.03 -13.40
N ARG A 64 8.81 0.20 -12.13
CA ARG A 64 7.87 0.47 -11.04
C ARG A 64 7.03 1.71 -11.33
N ASN A 65 7.66 2.81 -11.68
CA ASN A 65 6.98 4.06 -11.98
C ASN A 65 5.96 3.91 -13.11
N ASN A 66 6.35 3.24 -14.20
CA ASN A 66 5.45 2.99 -15.33
C ASN A 66 4.21 2.18 -14.90
N LEU A 67 4.39 1.10 -14.12
CA LEU A 67 3.27 0.31 -13.61
C LEU A 67 2.35 1.12 -12.71
N LEU A 68 2.91 1.92 -11.78
CA LEU A 68 2.11 2.79 -10.91
C LEU A 68 1.34 3.84 -11.71
N HIS A 69 1.95 4.40 -12.77
CA HIS A 69 1.27 5.33 -13.68
C HIS A 69 0.13 4.66 -14.43
N GLN A 70 0.34 3.46 -14.98
CA GLN A 70 -0.71 2.71 -15.70
C GLN A 70 -1.88 2.39 -14.78
N VAL A 71 -1.62 1.82 -13.59
CA VAL A 71 -2.66 1.46 -12.62
C VAL A 71 -3.43 2.68 -12.14
N SER A 72 -2.72 3.77 -11.76
CA SER A 72 -3.40 4.99 -11.31
C SER A 72 -4.22 5.66 -12.42
N THR A 73 -3.75 5.62 -13.68
CA THR A 73 -4.52 6.14 -14.81
C THR A 73 -5.77 5.31 -15.05
N LEU A 74 -5.67 3.97 -15.02
CA LEU A 74 -6.82 3.07 -15.18
C LEU A 74 -7.90 3.35 -14.13
N LEU A 75 -7.50 3.46 -12.86
CA LEU A 75 -8.44 3.73 -11.77
C LEU A 75 -9.10 5.10 -11.91
N VAL A 76 -8.33 6.13 -12.18
CA VAL A 76 -8.85 7.49 -12.34
C VAL A 76 -9.73 7.63 -13.56
N LYS A 77 -9.42 6.91 -14.68
CA LYS A 77 -10.27 6.91 -15.87
C LYS A 77 -11.68 6.39 -15.55
N ASN A 78 -11.77 5.35 -14.71
CA ASN A 78 -13.01 4.64 -14.45
C ASN A 78 -13.78 5.17 -13.21
N HIS A 79 -13.16 5.99 -12.35
CA HIS A 79 -13.76 6.43 -11.09
C HIS A 79 -13.48 7.90 -10.83
N ASP A 80 -14.50 8.65 -10.46
CA ASP A 80 -14.39 10.05 -10.02
C ASP A 80 -14.16 10.17 -8.51
N LEU A 81 -14.53 9.14 -7.77
CA LEU A 81 -14.30 9.02 -6.33
C LEU A 81 -13.49 7.77 -6.04
N ILE A 82 -12.32 7.94 -5.44
CA ILE A 82 -11.48 6.84 -4.96
C ILE A 82 -11.28 6.97 -3.46
N VAL A 83 -11.46 5.86 -2.75
CA VAL A 83 -11.28 5.78 -1.30
C VAL A 83 -10.11 4.86 -0.99
N ILE A 84 -9.18 5.33 -0.17
CA ILE A 84 -8.01 4.58 0.24
C ILE A 84 -7.83 4.61 1.76
N GLU A 85 -7.08 3.63 2.28
CA GLU A 85 -6.63 3.65 3.68
C GLU A 85 -5.53 4.70 3.88
N ASP A 86 -5.60 5.46 4.98
CA ASP A 86 -4.53 6.37 5.42
C ASP A 86 -3.40 5.57 6.07
N LEU A 87 -2.63 4.84 5.25
CA LEU A 87 -1.52 4.01 5.71
C LEU A 87 -0.33 4.85 6.16
N LYS A 88 0.10 4.68 7.39
CA LYS A 88 1.31 5.30 7.94
C LYS A 88 2.55 4.46 7.55
N ILE A 89 2.92 4.46 6.28
CA ILE A 89 3.97 3.61 5.68
C ILE A 89 5.30 3.73 6.44
N ARG A 90 5.67 4.95 6.86
CA ARG A 90 6.87 5.19 7.67
C ARG A 90 6.86 4.40 8.98
N ASN A 91 5.71 4.33 9.66
CA ASN A 91 5.56 3.55 10.89
C ASN A 91 5.58 2.04 10.61
N MET A 92 4.93 1.60 9.51
CA MET A 92 4.91 0.20 9.10
C MET A 92 6.32 -0.32 8.78
N SER A 93 7.20 0.52 8.23
CA SER A 93 8.57 0.17 7.82
C SER A 93 9.66 0.51 8.85
N LYS A 94 9.29 0.80 10.10
CA LYS A 94 10.26 1.02 11.18
C LYS A 94 11.17 -0.19 11.38
N SER A 95 12.45 0.06 11.69
CA SER A 95 13.42 -0.99 12.03
C SER A 95 13.04 -1.68 13.33
N ALA A 96 13.32 -2.99 13.41
CA ALA A 96 13.16 -3.78 14.63
C ALA A 96 14.50 -4.03 15.33
N LYS A 97 15.58 -3.28 15.02
CA LYS A 97 16.90 -3.52 15.58
C LYS A 97 16.96 -3.32 17.11
N GLY A 98 16.10 -2.45 17.65
CA GLY A 98 16.18 -2.04 19.06
C GLY A 98 17.38 -1.12 19.34
N SER A 99 17.77 -1.03 20.58
CA SER A 99 18.97 -0.34 21.07
C SER A 99 20.03 -1.34 21.54
N ILE A 100 21.23 -0.87 21.91
CA ILE A 100 22.27 -1.73 22.47
C ILE A 100 21.80 -2.35 23.79
N ALA A 101 21.13 -1.57 24.65
CA ALA A 101 20.59 -2.04 25.93
C ALA A 101 19.39 -2.98 25.77
N ASN A 102 18.57 -2.80 24.73
CA ASN A 102 17.38 -3.62 24.44
C ASN A 102 17.41 -4.07 22.97
N PRO A 103 18.12 -5.14 22.61
CA PRO A 103 18.21 -5.64 21.26
C PRO A 103 16.85 -6.10 20.74
N GLY A 104 16.54 -5.75 19.51
CA GLY A 104 15.29 -6.13 18.88
C GLY A 104 15.24 -7.60 18.49
N THR A 105 14.03 -8.16 18.47
CA THR A 105 13.78 -9.54 18.06
C THR A 105 13.33 -9.61 16.59
N LYS A 106 13.54 -10.79 15.93
CA LYS A 106 13.11 -11.05 14.54
C LYS A 106 13.53 -9.98 13.52
N VAL A 107 14.67 -9.32 13.73
CA VAL A 107 15.19 -8.20 12.92
C VAL A 107 15.28 -8.57 11.44
N LYS A 108 15.77 -9.78 11.10
CA LYS A 108 15.91 -10.27 9.71
C LYS A 108 14.55 -10.41 9.02
N ALA A 109 13.57 -11.00 9.70
CA ALA A 109 12.20 -11.16 9.18
C ALA A 109 11.54 -9.79 8.97
N LYS A 110 11.65 -8.87 9.95
CA LYS A 110 11.13 -7.50 9.83
C LYS A 110 11.80 -6.72 8.72
N SER A 111 13.12 -6.88 8.52
CA SER A 111 13.84 -6.25 7.40
C SER A 111 13.34 -6.75 6.04
N GLY A 112 13.05 -8.05 5.91
CA GLY A 112 12.42 -8.63 4.72
C GLY A 112 11.05 -8.01 4.44
N LEU A 113 10.17 -7.98 5.45
CA LEU A 113 8.84 -7.35 5.34
C LEU A 113 8.93 -5.86 4.97
N ASN A 114 9.84 -5.11 5.59
CA ASN A 114 10.04 -3.70 5.27
C ASN A 114 10.45 -3.50 3.81
N ARG A 115 11.32 -4.38 3.28
CA ARG A 115 11.70 -4.36 1.86
C ARG A 115 10.50 -4.57 0.95
N SER A 116 9.65 -5.57 1.24
CA SER A 116 8.44 -5.83 0.46
C SER A 116 7.49 -4.63 0.51
N ILE A 117 7.20 -4.05 1.69
CA ILE A 117 6.36 -2.85 1.83
C ILE A 117 6.90 -1.67 1.02
N LEU A 118 8.21 -1.40 1.10
CA LEU A 118 8.83 -0.28 0.38
C LEU A 118 8.90 -0.52 -1.13
N ASN A 119 8.99 -1.78 -1.57
CA ASN A 119 8.97 -2.15 -2.98
C ASN A 119 7.64 -1.83 -3.65
N GLU A 120 6.52 -1.91 -2.92
CA GLU A 120 5.18 -1.58 -3.46
C GLU A 120 5.00 -0.08 -3.74
N ALA A 121 5.81 0.78 -3.11
CA ALA A 121 5.80 2.23 -3.32
C ALA A 121 4.41 2.89 -3.19
N TRP A 122 3.60 2.45 -2.22
CA TRP A 122 2.23 2.94 -2.01
C TRP A 122 2.12 4.45 -1.86
N HIS A 123 3.10 5.09 -1.17
CA HIS A 123 3.11 6.55 -1.05
C HIS A 123 3.12 7.24 -2.43
N LYS A 124 3.99 6.77 -3.34
CA LYS A 124 4.08 7.32 -4.69
C LYS A 124 2.82 7.05 -5.51
N PHE A 125 2.21 5.88 -5.31
CA PHE A 125 0.93 5.56 -5.91
C PHE A 125 -0.18 6.49 -5.45
N PHE A 126 -0.26 6.81 -4.15
CA PHE A 126 -1.22 7.78 -3.61
C PHE A 126 -1.02 9.18 -4.21
N THR A 127 0.24 9.63 -4.32
CA THR A 127 0.55 10.89 -5.00
C THR A 127 0.04 10.89 -6.45
N TYR A 128 0.20 9.75 -7.16
CA TYR A 128 -0.29 9.64 -8.55
C TYR A 128 -1.82 9.66 -8.64
N LEU A 129 -2.52 9.02 -7.72
CA LEU A 129 -3.97 9.09 -7.65
C LEU A 129 -4.44 10.51 -7.34
N GLU A 130 -3.82 11.17 -6.37
CA GLU A 130 -4.20 12.49 -5.87
C GLU A 130 -4.13 13.55 -6.98
N TYR A 131 -2.99 13.70 -7.66
CA TYR A 131 -2.89 14.71 -8.72
C TYR A 131 -3.73 14.37 -9.94
N LYS A 132 -3.84 13.09 -10.33
CA LYS A 132 -4.64 12.70 -11.49
C LYS A 132 -6.14 12.90 -11.26
N LEU A 133 -6.64 12.55 -10.06
CA LEU A 133 -8.03 12.84 -9.68
C LEU A 133 -8.29 14.35 -9.67
N LYS A 134 -7.37 15.14 -9.08
CA LYS A 134 -7.48 16.60 -9.08
C LYS A 134 -7.57 17.17 -10.50
N LEU A 135 -6.76 16.68 -11.44
CA LEU A 135 -6.81 17.09 -12.85
C LEU A 135 -8.14 16.72 -13.54
N LYS A 136 -8.76 15.61 -13.15
CA LYS A 136 -10.05 15.16 -13.66
C LYS A 136 -11.26 15.83 -12.97
N GLY A 137 -11.04 16.57 -11.87
CA GLY A 137 -12.12 17.06 -11.00
C GLY A 137 -12.68 16.01 -10.05
N GLY A 138 -12.01 14.87 -9.88
CA GLY A 138 -12.39 13.79 -8.97
C GLY A 138 -11.88 14.00 -7.54
N ILE A 139 -12.28 13.10 -6.64
CA ILE A 139 -12.01 13.21 -5.21
C ILE A 139 -11.27 11.95 -4.69
N LEU A 140 -10.19 12.15 -3.94
CA LEU A 140 -9.50 11.10 -3.18
C LEU A 140 -9.84 11.24 -1.69
N ILE A 141 -10.47 10.22 -1.10
CA ILE A 141 -10.77 10.18 0.33
C ILE A 141 -9.82 9.20 1.03
N LYS A 142 -9.17 9.66 2.10
CA LYS A 142 -8.34 8.83 2.98
C LYS A 142 -9.13 8.48 4.24
N VAL A 143 -9.28 7.19 4.55
CA VAL A 143 -10.01 6.71 5.74
C VAL A 143 -9.09 6.02 6.72
N ASN A 144 -9.46 6.05 8.02
CA ASN A 144 -8.68 5.39 9.06
C ASN A 144 -8.66 3.87 8.82
N PRO A 145 -7.48 3.21 8.76
CA PRO A 145 -7.36 1.77 8.50
C PRO A 145 -7.73 0.88 9.70
N LYS A 146 -7.96 1.45 10.88
CA LYS A 146 -8.20 0.68 12.12
C LYS A 146 -9.42 -0.25 11.97
N HIS A 147 -9.22 -1.55 12.19
CA HIS A 147 -10.24 -2.60 12.15
C HIS A 147 -10.97 -2.83 10.81
N THR A 148 -10.54 -2.22 9.68
CA THR A 148 -11.17 -2.45 8.37
C THR A 148 -11.19 -3.92 7.97
N SER A 149 -10.11 -4.66 8.26
CA SER A 149 -9.97 -6.09 7.96
C SER A 149 -10.65 -7.02 8.99
N GLN A 150 -11.08 -6.50 10.13
CA GLN A 150 -11.69 -7.28 11.23
C GLN A 150 -13.20 -7.04 11.35
N THR A 151 -13.72 -6.02 10.67
CA THR A 151 -15.13 -5.66 10.67
C THR A 151 -15.89 -6.47 9.64
N CYS A 152 -17.03 -7.07 10.03
CA CYS A 152 -17.92 -7.72 9.09
C CYS A 152 -18.73 -6.67 8.32
N ILE A 153 -18.68 -6.71 6.98
CA ILE A 153 -19.45 -5.78 6.14
C ILE A 153 -20.96 -5.97 6.29
N LYS A 154 -21.40 -7.22 6.55
CA LYS A 154 -22.83 -7.56 6.65
C LYS A 154 -23.46 -7.09 7.97
N CYS A 155 -22.86 -7.42 9.13
CA CYS A 155 -23.44 -7.14 10.44
C CYS A 155 -22.69 -6.10 11.30
N GLY A 156 -21.57 -5.59 10.83
CA GLY A 156 -20.74 -4.60 11.55
C GLY A 156 -19.93 -5.15 12.73
N HIS A 157 -20.05 -6.46 13.06
CA HIS A 157 -19.32 -7.05 14.18
C HIS A 157 -17.81 -6.98 13.98
N ILE A 158 -17.09 -6.55 15.01
CA ILE A 158 -15.63 -6.38 15.00
C ILE A 158 -14.99 -7.42 15.92
N SER A 159 -14.18 -8.32 15.36
CA SER A 159 -13.38 -9.26 16.13
C SER A 159 -12.12 -9.66 15.37
N LYS A 160 -11.04 -9.93 16.09
CA LYS A 160 -9.82 -10.54 15.52
C LYS A 160 -10.10 -11.94 14.97
N ASP A 161 -11.02 -12.67 15.59
CA ASP A 161 -11.40 -14.02 15.22
C ASP A 161 -12.17 -14.11 13.91
N ASN A 162 -12.70 -12.99 13.41
CA ASN A 162 -13.30 -12.90 12.09
C ASN A 162 -12.26 -13.14 10.97
N ARG A 163 -10.96 -12.93 11.24
CA ARG A 163 -9.85 -13.10 10.27
C ARG A 163 -8.72 -13.90 10.93
N LYS A 164 -8.87 -15.22 11.05
CA LYS A 164 -7.83 -16.13 11.51
C LYS A 164 -6.78 -16.42 10.43
N GLU A 165 -7.21 -16.42 9.17
CA GLU A 165 -6.38 -16.64 8.00
C GLU A 165 -6.17 -15.35 7.19
N GLN A 166 -5.10 -15.31 6.40
CA GLN A 166 -4.78 -14.11 5.63
C GLN A 166 -5.81 -13.80 4.54
N GLU A 167 -6.36 -14.82 3.89
CA GLU A 167 -7.23 -14.66 2.73
C GLU A 167 -8.72 -14.91 3.02
N ARG A 168 -9.03 -15.63 4.11
CA ARG A 168 -10.39 -15.99 4.49
C ARG A 168 -10.90 -15.10 5.60
N PHE A 169 -12.07 -14.54 5.41
CA PHE A 169 -12.87 -13.84 6.42
C PHE A 169 -14.10 -14.65 6.74
N LYS A 170 -14.36 -14.93 8.02
CA LYS A 170 -15.57 -15.58 8.52
C LYS A 170 -16.05 -14.88 9.76
N CYS A 171 -17.22 -14.25 9.70
CA CYS A 171 -17.79 -13.55 10.85
C CYS A 171 -18.28 -14.56 11.90
N ILE A 172 -17.76 -14.45 13.12
CA ILE A 172 -18.16 -15.32 14.23
C ILE A 172 -19.58 -15.04 14.72
N LYS A 173 -20.15 -13.83 14.44
CA LYS A 173 -21.50 -13.45 14.88
C LYS A 173 -22.59 -13.86 13.88
N CYS A 174 -22.40 -13.63 12.58
CA CYS A 174 -23.45 -13.86 11.58
C CYS A 174 -23.11 -14.92 10.53
N GLY A 175 -21.97 -15.59 10.65
CA GLY A 175 -21.54 -16.65 9.74
C GLY A 175 -21.14 -16.18 8.33
N TYR A 176 -21.17 -14.86 8.01
CA TYR A 176 -20.79 -14.35 6.70
C TYR A 176 -19.34 -14.71 6.35
N GLU A 177 -19.15 -15.30 5.18
CA GLU A 177 -17.83 -15.65 4.65
C GLU A 177 -17.51 -14.89 3.36
N ALA A 178 -16.25 -14.46 3.21
CA ALA A 178 -15.74 -13.76 2.02
C ALA A 178 -14.22 -13.82 1.95
N ASN A 179 -13.65 -13.35 0.83
CA ASN A 179 -12.23 -13.01 0.80
C ASN A 179 -11.96 -11.83 1.76
N ALA A 180 -10.93 -11.96 2.60
CA ALA A 180 -10.63 -10.98 3.65
C ALA A 180 -10.28 -9.59 3.11
N ASP A 181 -9.57 -9.52 1.98
CA ASP A 181 -9.18 -8.25 1.37
C ASP A 181 -10.37 -7.57 0.67
N HIS A 182 -11.30 -8.36 0.08
CA HIS A 182 -12.55 -7.84 -0.49
C HIS A 182 -13.46 -7.28 0.60
N ASN A 183 -13.69 -8.02 1.71
CA ASN A 183 -14.44 -7.52 2.87
C ASN A 183 -13.83 -6.22 3.42
N ALA A 184 -12.49 -6.13 3.49
CA ALA A 184 -11.81 -4.90 3.92
C ALA A 184 -12.03 -3.74 2.94
N ALA A 185 -11.96 -3.97 1.62
CA ALA A 185 -12.19 -2.95 0.61
C ALA A 185 -13.62 -2.39 0.66
N GLN A 186 -14.62 -3.23 0.87
CA GLN A 186 -16.01 -2.80 1.09
C GLN A 186 -16.17 -1.96 2.37
N ASN A 187 -15.51 -2.35 3.47
CA ASN A 187 -15.52 -1.57 4.72
C ASN A 187 -14.87 -0.20 4.55
N ILE A 188 -13.80 -0.10 3.76
CA ILE A 188 -13.12 1.17 3.43
C ILE A 188 -14.09 2.08 2.67
N LEU A 189 -14.77 1.57 1.65
CA LEU A 189 -15.76 2.32 0.87
C LEU A 189 -16.93 2.80 1.76
N ARG A 190 -17.48 1.93 2.61
CA ARG A 190 -18.56 2.27 3.56
C ARG A 190 -18.16 3.40 4.50
N ARG A 191 -16.93 3.41 5.00
CA ARG A 191 -16.42 4.49 5.87
C ARG A 191 -16.38 5.85 5.17
N ALA A 192 -16.10 5.88 3.89
CA ALA A 192 -16.12 7.12 3.11
C ALA A 192 -17.53 7.69 2.97
N GLY A 193 -18.55 6.85 2.80
CA GLY A 193 -19.96 7.26 2.79
C GLY A 193 -20.35 7.96 4.09
N LEU A 194 -19.98 7.37 5.23
CA LEU A 194 -20.23 7.97 6.55
C LEU A 194 -19.48 9.30 6.75
N ALA A 195 -18.23 9.40 6.27
CA ALA A 195 -17.43 10.62 6.36
C ALA A 195 -18.03 11.77 5.52
N ARG A 196 -18.57 11.47 4.32
CA ARG A 196 -19.24 12.48 3.48
C ARG A 196 -20.51 13.01 4.14
N MET A 197 -21.34 12.14 4.72
CA MET A 197 -22.55 12.55 5.44
C MET A 197 -22.22 13.47 6.63
N ALA A 198 -21.17 13.16 7.39
CA ALA A 198 -20.72 13.97 8.51
C ALA A 198 -20.21 15.35 8.05
N CYS A 199 -19.47 15.45 6.94
CA CYS A 199 -19.01 16.71 6.36
C CYS A 199 -20.20 17.57 5.88
N GLN A 200 -21.18 16.98 5.20
CA GLN A 200 -22.36 17.72 4.75
C GLN A 200 -23.20 18.24 5.91
N ALA A 201 -23.38 17.46 6.97
CA ALA A 201 -24.08 17.86 8.18
C ALA A 201 -23.40 19.06 8.87
N ASN A 202 -22.06 19.09 8.91
CA ASN A 202 -21.31 20.21 9.48
C ASN A 202 -21.38 21.48 8.63
N LEU A 203 -21.36 21.37 7.30
CA LEU A 203 -21.53 22.51 6.39
C LEU A 203 -22.95 23.13 6.51
N ASN A 204 -23.95 22.26 6.69
CA ASN A 204 -25.34 22.75 6.89
C ASN A 204 -25.52 23.41 8.25
N ARG A 205 -24.86 22.98 9.32
CA ARG A 205 -24.86 23.65 10.62
C ARG A 205 -24.14 25.00 10.59
N GLY A 206 -23.02 25.11 9.86
CA GLY A 206 -22.31 26.39 9.70
C GLY A 206 -23.13 27.47 8.99
N ARG A 207 -23.97 27.11 8.01
CA ARG A 207 -24.85 28.05 7.28
C ARG A 207 -26.06 28.54 8.12
N GLN A 208 -26.42 27.85 9.20
CA GLN A 208 -27.53 28.25 10.08
C GLN A 208 -27.08 29.18 11.22
N GLN A 209 -25.78 29.50 11.32
CA GLN A 209 -25.22 30.36 12.38
C GLN A 209 -24.72 31.72 11.88
N GLU A 210 -24.97 32.09 10.62
CA GLU A 210 -24.75 33.48 10.19
C GLU A 210 -25.99 34.30 10.60
N PRO A 211 -25.88 35.23 11.58
CA PRO A 211 -26.96 36.14 11.91
C PRO A 211 -27.17 37.13 10.77
N ALA A 212 -28.45 37.42 10.48
CA ALA A 212 -28.87 38.45 9.54
C ALA A 212 -28.45 39.84 9.97
#